data_20843ec770169b53ff60e45a63d06b89
#
_entry.id   20843ec770169b53ff60e45a63d06b89
#
_cell.length_a   1.000
_cell.length_b   1.000
_cell.length_c   1.000
_cell.angle_alpha   90.00
_cell.angle_beta   90.00
_cell.angle_gamma   90.00
#
_symmetry.space_group_name_H-M   'P 1'
#
loop_
_entity.id
_entity.type
_entity.pdbx_description
1 polymer ?
#
loop_
_entity_poly.entity_id
_entity_poly.type
_entity_poly.pdbx_seq_one_letter_code
_entity_poly.pdbx_strand_id
1 'polypeptide(L)'
;MKKKIAVIVVAVVLCIAAEVFAVPKISFYACEPTVYFDVEYCDKVDAKMSAEDAETVKKMFEGKSAYFDSPSCGFSENASIRIGCNTYMPACDGDETVKHGFMYFSLSKSENNELRKIMKKYGADTRKAI
;
A
#
# COMPACT_ATOMS: atom_id res chain seq x y z
N MET A 1 44.49 17.46 -10.00
CA MET A 1 44.10 16.24 -9.27
C MET A 1 43.22 16.51 -8.07
N LYS A 2 43.60 17.38 -7.16
CA LYS A 2 42.78 17.70 -5.95
C LYS A 2 41.37 18.21 -6.27
N LYS A 3 41.16 19.04 -7.29
CA LYS A 3 39.86 19.54 -7.72
C LYS A 3 38.91 18.44 -8.26
N LYS A 4 39.48 17.47 -8.99
CA LYS A 4 38.69 16.34 -9.54
C LYS A 4 38.21 15.38 -8.42
N ILE A 5 39.09 15.13 -7.44
CA ILE A 5 38.75 14.30 -6.27
C ILE A 5 37.68 14.97 -5.43
N ALA A 6 37.74 16.28 -5.20
CA ALA A 6 36.76 17.04 -4.46
C ALA A 6 35.37 16.99 -5.14
N VAL A 7 35.31 17.11 -6.47
CA VAL A 7 34.05 17.00 -7.23
C VAL A 7 33.45 15.60 -7.13
N ILE A 8 34.26 14.56 -7.21
CA ILE A 8 33.79 13.17 -7.07
C ILE A 8 33.25 12.91 -5.66
N VAL A 9 33.92 13.37 -4.61
CA VAL A 9 33.49 13.22 -3.23
C VAL A 9 32.15 13.95 -3.00
N VAL A 10 32.00 15.17 -3.49
CA VAL A 10 30.73 15.92 -3.39
C VAL A 10 29.60 15.21 -4.14
N ALA A 11 29.86 14.68 -5.34
CA ALA A 11 28.86 13.94 -6.10
C ALA A 11 28.40 12.67 -5.36
N VAL A 12 29.33 11.91 -4.77
CA VAL A 12 29.01 10.71 -3.98
C VAL A 12 28.18 11.06 -2.74
N VAL A 13 28.55 12.11 -2.01
CA VAL A 13 27.83 12.57 -0.82
C VAL A 13 26.41 13.02 -1.20
N LEU A 14 26.22 13.72 -2.31
CA LEU A 14 24.92 14.13 -2.81
C LEU A 14 24.03 12.92 -3.21
N CYS A 15 24.61 11.91 -3.85
CA CYS A 15 23.89 10.67 -4.18
C CYS A 15 23.43 9.93 -2.91
N ILE A 16 24.30 9.77 -1.92
CA ILE A 16 23.95 9.13 -0.63
C ILE A 16 22.87 9.95 0.10
N ALA A 17 22.99 11.26 0.13
CA ALA A 17 21.99 12.13 0.75
C ALA A 17 20.62 12.02 0.04
N ALA A 18 20.60 11.94 -1.30
CA ALA A 18 19.38 11.74 -2.07
C ALA A 18 18.67 10.41 -1.75
N GLU A 19 19.43 9.34 -1.56
CA GLU A 19 18.89 8.03 -1.18
C GLU A 19 18.34 8.03 0.26
N VAL A 20 19.03 8.68 1.20
CA VAL A 20 18.61 8.76 2.62
C VAL A 20 17.36 9.61 2.81
N PHE A 21 17.19 10.67 2.01
CA PHE A 21 16.04 11.58 2.07
C PHE A 21 14.93 11.26 1.06
N ALA A 22 15.10 10.23 0.21
CA ALA A 22 14.07 9.82 -0.73
C ALA A 22 12.85 9.25 0.02
N VAL A 23 11.67 9.81 -0.25
CA VAL A 23 10.42 9.27 0.29
C VAL A 23 10.09 7.96 -0.41
N PRO A 24 9.92 6.83 0.31
CA PRO A 24 9.54 5.58 -0.30
C PRO A 24 8.21 5.69 -1.05
N LYS A 25 8.14 5.16 -2.24
CA LYS A 25 6.92 5.12 -3.05
C LYS A 25 6.47 3.69 -3.27
N ILE A 26 5.16 3.50 -3.27
CA ILE A 26 4.58 2.20 -3.55
C ILE A 26 4.80 1.85 -5.02
N SER A 27 5.36 0.68 -5.27
CA SER A 27 5.58 0.13 -6.61
C SER A 27 5.29 -1.37 -6.63
N PHE A 28 4.88 -1.88 -7.78
CA PHE A 28 4.55 -3.29 -7.97
C PHE A 28 5.38 -3.89 -9.09
N TYR A 29 5.85 -5.10 -8.87
CA TYR A 29 6.29 -5.99 -9.92
C TYR A 29 5.09 -6.82 -10.42
N ALA A 30 5.25 -7.58 -11.48
CA ALA A 30 4.19 -8.29 -12.22
C ALA A 30 3.43 -9.34 -11.38
N CYS A 31 2.77 -8.92 -10.32
CA CYS A 31 1.93 -9.77 -9.47
C CYS A 31 0.47 -9.32 -9.56
N GLU A 32 -0.44 -10.29 -9.43
CA GLU A 32 -1.88 -10.02 -9.47
C GLU A 32 -2.44 -9.85 -8.07
N PRO A 33 -3.25 -8.81 -7.82
CA PRO A 33 -3.88 -8.59 -6.54
C PRO A 33 -4.89 -9.69 -6.18
N THR A 34 -4.85 -10.09 -4.91
CA THR A 34 -5.82 -11.02 -4.30
C THR A 34 -6.50 -10.33 -3.14
N VAL A 35 -7.82 -10.41 -3.07
CA VAL A 35 -8.59 -10.00 -1.89
C VAL A 35 -8.54 -11.14 -0.88
N TYR A 36 -8.11 -10.83 0.32
CA TYR A 36 -8.12 -11.76 1.44
C TYR A 36 -8.99 -11.22 2.57
N PHE A 37 -9.92 -12.05 3.04
CA PHE A 37 -10.81 -11.73 4.15
C PHE A 37 -11.09 -13.01 4.94
N ASP A 38 -10.75 -13.01 6.21
CA ASP A 38 -10.94 -14.14 7.12
C ASP A 38 -11.25 -13.60 8.52
N VAL A 39 -12.50 -13.23 8.71
CA VAL A 39 -13.01 -12.62 9.93
C VAL A 39 -14.03 -13.54 10.56
N GLU A 40 -14.01 -13.66 11.88
CA GLU A 40 -14.93 -14.48 12.63
C GLU A 40 -16.40 -14.16 12.27
N TYR A 41 -17.20 -15.20 12.10
CA TYR A 41 -18.62 -15.15 11.70
C TYR A 41 -18.88 -14.61 10.28
N CYS A 42 -17.88 -14.50 9.44
CA CYS A 42 -18.01 -14.15 8.03
C CYS A 42 -17.46 -15.27 7.13
N ASP A 43 -17.94 -15.30 5.90
CA ASP A 43 -17.39 -16.22 4.90
C ASP A 43 -15.96 -15.83 4.56
N LYS A 44 -15.06 -16.79 4.56
CA LYS A 44 -13.68 -16.58 4.14
C LYS A 44 -13.60 -16.28 2.65
N VAL A 45 -12.84 -15.24 2.31
CA VAL A 45 -12.52 -14.88 0.94
C VAL A 45 -11.02 -14.96 0.71
N ASP A 46 -10.64 -15.62 -0.36
CA ASP A 46 -9.26 -15.64 -0.89
C ASP A 46 -9.40 -15.66 -2.41
N ALA A 47 -9.68 -14.50 -2.97
CA ALA A 47 -10.10 -14.35 -4.34
C ALA A 47 -9.17 -13.47 -5.14
N LYS A 48 -8.67 -13.99 -6.26
CA LYS A 48 -7.94 -13.21 -7.25
C LYS A 48 -8.86 -12.20 -7.90
N MET A 49 -8.42 -10.95 -7.99
CA MET A 49 -9.18 -9.90 -8.65
C MET A 49 -9.30 -10.14 -10.15
N SER A 50 -10.39 -9.65 -10.74
CA SER A 50 -10.49 -9.51 -12.19
C SER A 50 -9.38 -8.59 -12.71
N ALA A 51 -9.04 -8.70 -13.99
CA ALA A 51 -8.00 -7.84 -14.60
C ALA A 51 -8.33 -6.34 -14.49
N GLU A 52 -9.59 -5.97 -14.60
CA GLU A 52 -10.07 -4.60 -14.48
C GLU A 52 -9.93 -4.07 -13.05
N ASP A 53 -10.38 -4.83 -12.06
CA ASP A 53 -10.26 -4.45 -10.64
C ASP A 53 -8.79 -4.40 -10.21
N ALA A 54 -7.97 -5.36 -10.66
CA ALA A 54 -6.54 -5.40 -10.40
C ALA A 54 -5.81 -4.17 -10.92
N GLU A 55 -6.10 -3.76 -12.15
CA GLU A 55 -5.53 -2.56 -12.75
C GLU A 55 -5.95 -1.29 -12.00
N THR A 56 -7.21 -1.21 -11.60
CA THR A 56 -7.74 -0.10 -10.81
C THR A 56 -7.03 0.02 -9.47
N VAL A 57 -6.88 -1.07 -8.73
CA VAL A 57 -6.18 -1.09 -7.44
C VAL A 57 -4.70 -0.73 -7.59
N LYS A 58 -4.02 -1.29 -8.58
CA LYS A 58 -2.63 -0.95 -8.86
C LYS A 58 -2.44 0.54 -9.14
N LYS A 59 -3.31 1.13 -9.95
CA LYS A 59 -3.27 2.58 -10.23
C LYS A 59 -3.51 3.44 -9.00
N MET A 60 -4.39 3.02 -8.09
CA MET A 60 -4.63 3.73 -6.84
C MET A 60 -3.40 3.73 -5.92
N PHE A 61 -2.65 2.64 -5.87
CA PHE A 61 -1.54 2.46 -4.94
C PHE A 61 -0.21 2.93 -5.50
N GLU A 62 0.03 2.70 -6.78
CA GLU A 62 1.32 2.98 -7.42
C GLU A 62 1.69 4.47 -7.32
N GLY A 63 2.93 4.72 -6.95
CA GLY A 63 3.47 6.07 -6.82
C GLY A 63 3.00 6.84 -5.59
N LYS A 64 2.15 6.26 -4.73
CA LYS A 64 1.80 6.87 -3.43
C LYS A 64 3.03 6.97 -2.54
N SER A 65 3.20 8.11 -1.89
CA SER A 65 4.27 8.33 -0.93
C SER A 65 3.96 7.63 0.38
N ALA A 66 4.89 6.81 0.85
CA ALA A 66 4.78 6.12 2.13
C ALA A 66 5.42 6.92 3.26
N TYR A 67 4.85 6.84 4.45
CA TYR A 67 5.33 7.52 5.65
C TYR A 67 5.31 6.59 6.87
N PHE A 68 6.10 6.94 7.89
CA PHE A 68 6.25 6.21 9.15
C PHE A 68 5.46 6.90 10.28
N ASP A 69 4.18 7.08 10.09
CA ASP A 69 3.31 7.56 11.16
C ASP A 69 2.56 6.38 11.77
N SER A 70 1.99 6.57 12.95
CA SER A 70 1.16 5.56 13.61
C SER A 70 -0.24 6.12 13.77
N PRO A 71 -1.07 6.09 12.72
CA PRO A 71 -2.44 6.53 12.82
C PRO A 71 -3.21 5.67 13.81
N SER A 72 -4.22 6.24 14.46
CA SER A 72 -5.07 5.55 15.44
C SER A 72 -6.07 4.57 14.81
N CYS A 73 -6.08 4.43 13.50
CA CYS A 73 -6.93 3.51 12.75
C CYS A 73 -6.57 2.05 13.08
N GLY A 74 -7.57 1.18 13.12
CA GLY A 74 -7.37 -0.25 13.18
C GLY A 74 -7.01 -0.83 11.80
N PHE A 75 -6.06 -1.76 11.78
CA PHE A 75 -5.66 -2.50 10.57
C PHE A 75 -5.65 -3.99 10.86
N SER A 76 -6.06 -4.79 9.90
CA SER A 76 -6.12 -6.24 10.03
C SER A 76 -5.55 -6.93 8.79
N GLU A 77 -4.62 -7.85 8.99
CA GLU A 77 -4.14 -8.73 7.93
C GLU A 77 -5.25 -9.64 7.39
N ASN A 78 -6.30 -9.85 8.18
CA ASN A 78 -7.46 -10.64 7.80
C ASN A 78 -8.49 -9.88 6.93
N ALA A 79 -8.23 -8.61 6.65
CA ALA A 79 -9.03 -7.79 5.73
C ALA A 79 -8.09 -6.98 4.85
N SER A 80 -7.51 -7.61 3.85
CA SER A 80 -6.38 -7.06 3.11
C SER A 80 -6.42 -7.35 1.61
N ILE A 81 -5.58 -6.63 0.89
CA ILE A 81 -5.23 -6.93 -0.49
C ILE A 81 -3.79 -7.42 -0.50
N ARG A 82 -3.56 -8.58 -1.09
CA ARG A 82 -2.25 -9.20 -1.24
C ARG A 82 -1.77 -9.07 -2.67
N ILE A 83 -0.57 -8.53 -2.85
CA ILE A 83 0.06 -8.37 -4.16
C ILE A 83 1.47 -8.95 -4.06
N GLY A 84 1.68 -10.13 -4.61
CA GLY A 84 2.92 -10.87 -4.40
C GLY A 84 3.11 -11.24 -2.94
N CYS A 85 4.27 -10.89 -2.38
CA CYS A 85 4.58 -11.10 -0.96
C CYS A 85 4.10 -9.96 -0.05
N ASN A 86 3.48 -8.93 -0.61
CA ASN A 86 3.09 -7.73 0.11
C ASN A 86 1.62 -7.77 0.52
N THR A 87 1.35 -7.33 1.73
CA THR A 87 0.00 -7.20 2.27
C THR A 87 -0.33 -5.72 2.47
N TYR A 88 -1.45 -5.29 1.91
CA TYR A 88 -1.97 -3.93 2.00
C TYR A 88 -3.27 -3.95 2.80
N MET A 89 -3.29 -3.28 3.93
CA MET A 89 -4.40 -3.29 4.88
C MET A 89 -5.10 -1.93 4.87
N PRO A 90 -6.27 -1.80 4.23
CA PRO A 90 -7.09 -0.60 4.38
C PRO A 90 -7.56 -0.46 5.83
N ALA A 91 -7.67 0.78 6.31
CA ALA A 91 -8.15 1.06 7.65
C ALA A 91 -9.55 0.48 7.88
N CYS A 92 -9.74 -0.26 8.95
CA CYS A 92 -11.01 -0.93 9.27
C CYS A 92 -12.10 0.05 9.67
N ASP A 93 -11.75 1.23 10.19
CA ASP A 93 -12.68 2.28 10.57
C ASP A 93 -13.25 3.12 9.40
N GLY A 94 -12.76 2.87 8.19
CA GLY A 94 -13.22 3.58 6.99
C GLY A 94 -12.37 4.77 6.57
N ASP A 95 -11.29 5.07 7.30
CA ASP A 95 -10.32 6.11 6.94
C ASP A 95 -9.60 5.81 5.61
N GLU A 96 -9.04 6.84 5.00
CA GLU A 96 -8.32 6.78 3.73
C GLU A 96 -6.93 6.18 3.82
N THR A 97 -6.50 5.75 4.99
CA THR A 97 -5.16 5.20 5.23
C THR A 97 -5.08 3.72 4.88
N VAL A 98 -3.98 3.34 4.24
CA VAL A 98 -3.60 1.95 3.97
C VAL A 98 -2.26 1.65 4.62
N LYS A 99 -2.19 0.57 5.38
CA LYS A 99 -0.95 0.09 6.00
C LYS A 99 -0.26 -0.94 5.09
N HIS A 100 1.05 -0.80 4.96
CA HIS A 100 1.92 -1.74 4.25
C HIS A 100 3.23 -1.94 5.03
N GLY A 101 3.42 -3.09 5.64
CA GLY A 101 4.55 -3.35 6.53
C GLY A 101 4.57 -2.36 7.70
N PHE A 102 5.65 -1.60 7.82
CA PHE A 102 5.81 -0.54 8.83
C PHE A 102 5.40 0.85 8.32
N MET A 103 4.94 0.94 7.10
CA MET A 103 4.63 2.21 6.44
C MET A 103 3.13 2.34 6.19
N TYR A 104 2.73 3.58 5.96
CA TYR A 104 1.35 3.96 5.65
C TYR A 104 1.34 4.85 4.43
N PHE A 105 0.27 4.82 3.67
CA PHE A 105 -0.01 5.80 2.63
C PHE A 105 -1.49 6.14 2.61
N SER A 106 -1.81 7.30 2.06
CA SER A 106 -3.19 7.78 2.02
C SER A 106 -3.76 7.75 0.61
N LEU A 107 -4.99 7.33 0.51
CA LEU A 107 -5.80 7.43 -0.69
C LEU A 107 -6.57 8.75 -0.69
N SER A 108 -7.05 9.20 -1.84
CA SER A 108 -8.10 10.20 -1.87
C SER A 108 -9.42 9.60 -1.37
N LYS A 109 -10.37 10.42 -0.99
CA LYS A 109 -11.70 9.95 -0.58
C LYS A 109 -12.39 9.14 -1.67
N SER A 110 -12.24 9.54 -2.93
CA SER A 110 -12.79 8.82 -4.08
C SER A 110 -12.12 7.46 -4.28
N GLU A 111 -10.79 7.40 -4.21
CA GLU A 111 -10.02 6.16 -4.30
C GLU A 111 -10.38 5.20 -3.16
N ASN A 112 -10.49 5.70 -1.93
CA ASN A 112 -10.87 4.89 -0.78
C ASN A 112 -12.26 4.29 -0.93
N ASN A 113 -13.23 5.06 -1.38
CA ASN A 113 -14.58 4.58 -1.65
C ASN A 113 -14.59 3.49 -2.73
N GLU A 114 -13.83 3.68 -3.80
CA GLU A 114 -13.71 2.70 -4.89
C GLU A 114 -13.02 1.42 -4.42
N LEU A 115 -11.94 1.53 -3.64
CA LEU A 115 -11.25 0.37 -3.06
C LEU A 115 -12.19 -0.49 -2.22
N ARG A 116 -12.95 0.14 -1.33
CA ARG A 116 -13.90 -0.57 -0.46
C ARG A 116 -15.04 -1.21 -1.26
N LYS A 117 -15.48 -0.56 -2.31
CA LYS A 117 -16.49 -1.10 -3.21
C LYS A 117 -15.96 -2.34 -3.96
N ILE A 118 -14.72 -2.30 -4.43
CA ILE A 118 -14.05 -3.45 -5.05
C ILE A 118 -13.92 -4.59 -4.04
N MET A 119 -13.40 -4.35 -2.85
CA MET A 119 -13.27 -5.38 -1.81
C MET A 119 -14.62 -6.01 -1.46
N LYS A 120 -15.65 -5.20 -1.30
CA LYS A 120 -17.02 -5.65 -0.99
C LYS A 120 -17.62 -6.50 -2.11
N LYS A 121 -17.30 -6.20 -3.36
CA LYS A 121 -17.69 -7.03 -4.52
C LYS A 121 -17.20 -8.48 -4.39
N TYR A 122 -16.03 -8.69 -3.76
CA TYR A 122 -15.47 -10.01 -3.46
C TYR A 122 -15.93 -10.59 -2.11
N GLY A 123 -16.76 -9.89 -1.37
CA GLY A 123 -17.28 -10.34 -0.07
C GLY A 123 -16.50 -9.82 1.14
N ALA A 124 -15.53 -8.95 0.96
CA ALA A 124 -14.71 -8.40 2.05
C ALA A 124 -15.23 -7.03 2.50
N ASP A 125 -15.85 -6.97 3.67
CA ASP A 125 -16.23 -5.72 4.33
C ASP A 125 -15.25 -5.42 5.46
N THR A 126 -14.33 -4.49 5.25
CA THR A 126 -13.26 -4.16 6.19
C THR A 126 -13.77 -3.70 7.55
N ARG A 127 -14.96 -3.11 7.62
CA ARG A 127 -15.56 -2.66 8.88
C ARG A 127 -15.98 -3.79 9.81
N LYS A 128 -16.06 -5.01 9.29
CA LYS A 128 -16.34 -6.21 10.09
C LYS A 128 -15.08 -6.83 10.69
N ALA A 129 -13.91 -6.29 10.38
CA ALA A 129 -12.62 -6.80 10.84
C ALA A 129 -12.11 -6.17 12.15
N ILE A 130 -12.93 -5.34 12.79
CA ILE A 130 -12.63 -4.70 14.07
C ILE A 130 -13.19 -5.56 15.20
#